data_742311c27fabbbce019570ec64a1f15f
#
_entry.id   742311c27fabbbce019570ec64a1f15f
#
_cell.length_a   1.000
_cell.length_b   1.000
_cell.length_c   1.000
_cell.angle_alpha   90.00
_cell.angle_beta   90.00
_cell.angle_gamma   90.00
#
_symmetry.space_group_name_H-M   'P 1'
#
loop_
_entity.id
_entity.type
_entity.pdbx_description
1 polymer ?
#
loop_
_entity_poly.entity_id
_entity_poly.type
_entity_poly.pdbx_seq_one_letter_code
_entity_poly.pdbx_strand_id
1 'polypeptide(L)'
;MLYHKYKPLASRVYCAGLALLLVLSEVFSSNVQDTLPGFSRIMRLGLTGCAVLLLAGKIILLTGYEARWQKVLIAVVLVYTAFSSWYGGDLWFFLAALVGLGAKDVDWETALRVYLVTAVAGLVLVQLLHFATPLMPYKFYCRNWDFGYGHYNGFGARLVGVFFAWAWLRHDRLRAFDWAGLAALAIFTYKVPGSRGAFGGMAVLFVLFFVQKFLPRLFDSRIFYGLAFALPVALAVFSLYAGYVYNPEWPYERMALLLLSIALSGRFEIWHNVFWSAPLSLLGGLRRATDAPSSRGRARARSRPDGRGCGAPAGR
;
A
#
# COMPACT_ATOMS: atom_id res chain seq x y z
N MET A 1 -28.34 23.71 -7.89
CA MET A 1 -27.91 24.89 -7.08
C MET A 1 -27.48 24.55 -5.65
N LEU A 2 -28.16 23.68 -4.92
CA LEU A 2 -27.79 23.30 -3.54
C LEU A 2 -26.41 22.65 -3.42
N TYR A 3 -26.01 21.88 -4.40
CA TYR A 3 -24.75 21.10 -4.39
C TYR A 3 -23.48 21.97 -4.31
N HIS A 4 -23.40 23.08 -5.05
CA HIS A 4 -22.25 23.99 -4.98
C HIS A 4 -22.01 24.60 -3.61
N LYS A 5 -23.06 24.76 -2.81
CA LYS A 5 -22.99 25.32 -1.45
C LYS A 5 -22.27 24.40 -0.46
N TYR A 6 -22.32 23.07 -0.67
CA TYR A 6 -21.78 22.07 0.25
C TYR A 6 -20.41 21.49 -0.18
N LYS A 7 -19.87 21.93 -1.33
CA LYS A 7 -18.56 21.46 -1.81
C LYS A 7 -17.41 21.58 -0.78
N PRO A 8 -17.25 22.72 -0.05
CA PRO A 8 -16.23 22.83 0.97
C PRO A 8 -16.44 21.87 2.16
N LEU A 9 -17.70 21.61 2.54
CA LEU A 9 -18.03 20.64 3.58
C LEU A 9 -17.69 19.22 3.12
N ALA A 10 -18.02 18.86 1.89
CA ALA A 10 -17.71 17.56 1.30
C ALA A 10 -16.21 17.28 1.30
N SER A 11 -15.37 18.26 0.93
CA SER A 11 -13.91 18.14 1.01
C SER A 11 -13.42 17.96 2.46
N ARG A 12 -13.96 18.71 3.41
CA ARG A 12 -13.56 18.59 4.84
C ARG A 12 -13.91 17.23 5.41
N VAL A 13 -15.13 16.74 5.14
CA VAL A 13 -15.57 15.41 5.60
C VAL A 13 -14.72 14.30 4.98
N TYR A 14 -14.41 14.40 3.69
CA TYR A 14 -13.51 13.46 3.03
C TYR A 14 -12.11 13.47 3.66
N CYS A 15 -11.53 14.65 3.85
CA CYS A 15 -10.20 14.80 4.45
C CYS A 15 -10.15 14.27 5.88
N ALA A 16 -11.20 14.46 6.68
CA ALA A 16 -11.30 13.88 8.01
C ALA A 16 -11.35 12.34 7.96
N GLY A 17 -12.17 11.76 7.08
CA GLY A 17 -12.23 10.31 6.87
C GLY A 17 -10.89 9.74 6.39
N LEU A 18 -10.22 10.42 5.45
CA LEU A 18 -8.90 10.04 4.96
C LEU A 18 -7.84 10.08 6.08
N ALA A 19 -7.81 11.15 6.88
CA ALA A 19 -6.88 11.27 8.00
C ALA A 19 -7.08 10.15 9.03
N LEU A 20 -8.33 9.81 9.37
CA LEU A 20 -8.62 8.68 10.25
C LEU A 20 -8.14 7.34 9.68
N LEU A 21 -8.32 7.10 8.37
CA LEU A 21 -7.80 5.90 7.72
C LEU A 21 -6.27 5.83 7.71
N LEU A 22 -5.60 6.98 7.55
CA LEU A 22 -4.14 7.05 7.62
C LEU A 22 -3.64 6.75 9.03
N VAL A 23 -4.24 7.35 10.07
CA VAL A 23 -3.92 7.03 11.46
C VAL A 23 -4.16 5.55 11.74
N LEU A 24 -5.29 5.01 11.27
CA LEU A 24 -5.59 3.59 11.34
C LEU A 24 -4.49 2.76 10.69
N SER A 25 -4.08 3.11 9.46
CA SER A 25 -3.01 2.43 8.75
C SER A 25 -1.69 2.48 9.51
N GLU A 26 -1.30 3.63 10.07
CA GLU A 26 -0.06 3.79 10.83
C GLU A 26 -0.06 2.92 12.09
N VAL A 27 -1.13 3.00 12.90
CA VAL A 27 -1.24 2.23 14.15
C VAL A 27 -1.23 0.72 13.89
N PHE A 28 -2.00 0.25 12.90
CA PHE A 28 -2.16 -1.21 12.64
C PHE A 28 -1.12 -1.81 11.71
N SER A 29 -0.28 -0.99 11.10
CA SER A 29 0.92 -1.48 10.43
C SER A 29 2.15 -1.41 11.31
N SER A 30 2.01 -0.89 12.54
CA SER A 30 3.10 -0.81 13.51
C SER A 30 3.11 -1.99 14.47
N ASN A 31 4.24 -2.19 15.14
CA ASN A 31 4.42 -3.26 16.14
C ASN A 31 3.62 -3.03 17.43
N VAL A 32 2.90 -1.91 17.57
CA VAL A 32 2.09 -1.60 18.75
C VAL A 32 0.98 -2.62 18.97
N GLN A 33 0.48 -3.21 17.89
CA GLN A 33 -0.56 -4.24 17.98
C GLN A 33 -0.09 -5.52 18.68
N ASP A 34 1.21 -5.81 18.66
CA ASP A 34 1.77 -7.00 19.31
C ASP A 34 1.90 -6.81 20.83
N THR A 35 2.12 -5.57 21.25
CA THR A 35 2.32 -5.22 22.67
C THR A 35 0.99 -4.89 23.38
N LEU A 36 0.07 -4.25 22.66
CA LEU A 36 -1.22 -3.81 23.20
C LEU A 36 -2.41 -4.30 22.36
N PRO A 37 -2.63 -5.64 22.25
CA PRO A 37 -3.63 -6.18 21.34
C PRO A 37 -5.07 -5.76 21.64
N GLY A 38 -5.44 -5.64 22.91
CA GLY A 38 -6.78 -5.20 23.34
C GLY A 38 -7.05 -3.76 22.95
N PHE A 39 -6.14 -2.85 23.25
CA PHE A 39 -6.22 -1.44 22.86
C PHE A 39 -6.27 -1.28 21.35
N SER A 40 -5.40 -1.98 20.64
CA SER A 40 -5.35 -1.97 19.18
C SER A 40 -6.67 -2.40 18.56
N ARG A 41 -7.33 -3.42 19.11
CA ARG A 41 -8.63 -3.91 18.60
C ARG A 41 -9.72 -2.85 18.76
N ILE A 42 -9.83 -2.21 19.93
CA ILE A 42 -10.83 -1.16 20.19
C ILE A 42 -10.60 0.04 19.28
N MET A 43 -9.35 0.51 19.20
CA MET A 43 -8.98 1.63 18.33
C MET A 43 -9.27 1.33 16.86
N ARG A 44 -8.95 0.11 16.40
CA ARG A 44 -9.25 -0.33 15.05
C ARG A 44 -10.74 -0.24 14.73
N LEU A 45 -11.59 -0.79 15.60
CA LEU A 45 -13.04 -0.77 15.40
C LEU A 45 -13.58 0.67 15.41
N GLY A 46 -13.16 1.50 16.36
CA GLY A 46 -13.60 2.89 16.48
C GLY A 46 -13.18 3.73 15.29
N LEU A 47 -11.90 3.75 14.95
CA LEU A 47 -11.38 4.54 13.82
C LEU A 47 -11.95 4.07 12.49
N THR A 48 -12.07 2.74 12.28
CA THR A 48 -12.68 2.19 11.07
C THR A 48 -14.14 2.61 10.96
N GLY A 49 -14.92 2.46 12.03
CA GLY A 49 -16.32 2.86 12.07
C GLY A 49 -16.51 4.34 11.76
N CYS A 50 -15.75 5.22 12.42
CA CYS A 50 -15.79 6.66 12.14
C CYS A 50 -15.41 7.00 10.69
N ALA A 51 -14.33 6.41 10.17
CA ALA A 51 -13.89 6.65 8.80
C ALA A 51 -14.93 6.17 7.77
N VAL A 52 -15.53 4.99 7.98
CA VAL A 52 -16.60 4.46 7.12
C VAL A 52 -17.81 5.40 7.15
N LEU A 53 -18.25 5.84 8.33
CA LEU A 53 -19.39 6.76 8.45
C LEU A 53 -19.14 8.09 7.73
N LEU A 54 -17.94 8.68 7.88
CA LEU A 54 -17.59 9.93 7.23
C LEU A 54 -17.53 9.78 5.70
N LEU A 55 -16.83 8.74 5.20
CA LEU A 55 -16.66 8.53 3.77
C LEU A 55 -17.95 8.08 3.09
N ALA A 56 -18.70 7.16 3.68
CA ALA A 56 -20.02 6.75 3.17
C ALA A 56 -21.03 7.90 3.22
N GLY A 57 -21.08 8.65 4.32
CA GLY A 57 -21.91 9.84 4.46
C GLY A 57 -21.58 10.89 3.39
N LYS A 58 -20.28 11.12 3.12
CA LYS A 58 -19.84 12.01 2.05
C LYS A 58 -20.31 11.50 0.68
N ILE A 59 -20.17 10.22 0.37
CA ILE A 59 -20.57 9.63 -0.90
C ILE A 59 -22.10 9.79 -1.11
N ILE A 60 -22.88 9.47 -0.08
CA ILE A 60 -24.34 9.41 -0.18
C ILE A 60 -24.97 10.81 -0.11
N LEU A 61 -24.51 11.66 0.82
CA LEU A 61 -25.19 12.91 1.15
C LEU A 61 -24.56 14.15 0.49
N LEU A 62 -23.24 14.14 0.27
CA LEU A 62 -22.48 15.32 -0.12
C LEU A 62 -21.89 15.23 -1.52
N THR A 63 -22.09 14.13 -2.26
CA THR A 63 -21.60 13.98 -3.63
C THR A 63 -22.74 14.05 -4.63
N GLY A 64 -22.62 14.94 -5.62
CA GLY A 64 -23.58 15.06 -6.72
C GLY A 64 -23.31 14.02 -7.81
N TYR A 65 -24.29 13.17 -8.05
CA TYR A 65 -24.29 12.24 -9.18
C TYR A 65 -25.38 12.65 -10.16
N GLU A 66 -24.99 13.04 -11.35
CA GLU A 66 -25.91 13.55 -12.35
C GLU A 66 -26.74 12.42 -12.99
N ALA A 67 -26.09 11.31 -13.32
CA ALA A 67 -26.74 10.20 -13.98
C ALA A 67 -27.16 9.09 -12.97
N ARG A 68 -28.33 8.51 -13.17
CA ARG A 68 -28.83 7.39 -12.35
C ARG A 68 -27.90 6.18 -12.38
N TRP A 69 -27.30 5.88 -13.54
CA TRP A 69 -26.37 4.75 -13.68
C TRP A 69 -25.12 4.89 -12.80
N GLN A 70 -24.64 6.13 -12.55
CA GLN A 70 -23.51 6.37 -11.64
C GLN A 70 -23.84 5.94 -10.21
N LYS A 71 -25.07 6.26 -9.75
CA LYS A 71 -25.54 5.84 -8.42
C LYS A 71 -25.63 4.33 -8.30
N VAL A 72 -26.16 3.67 -9.35
CA VAL A 72 -26.24 2.21 -9.40
C VAL A 72 -24.85 1.59 -9.40
N LEU A 73 -23.93 2.09 -10.24
CA LEU A 73 -22.57 1.59 -10.30
C LEU A 73 -21.84 1.71 -8.95
N ILE A 74 -21.97 2.85 -8.27
CA ILE A 74 -21.38 3.07 -6.94
C ILE A 74 -21.98 2.10 -5.91
N ALA A 75 -23.29 1.93 -5.90
CA ALA A 75 -23.94 0.98 -5.01
C ALA A 75 -23.44 -0.45 -5.27
N VAL A 76 -23.34 -0.87 -6.53
CA VAL A 76 -22.80 -2.18 -6.92
C VAL A 76 -21.36 -2.34 -6.44
N VAL A 77 -20.49 -1.35 -6.67
CA VAL A 77 -19.08 -1.41 -6.23
C VAL A 77 -18.98 -1.47 -4.72
N LEU A 78 -19.74 -0.67 -3.97
CA LEU A 78 -19.73 -0.69 -2.51
C LEU A 78 -20.24 -2.02 -1.95
N VAL A 79 -21.36 -2.55 -2.48
CA VAL A 79 -21.90 -3.85 -2.05
C VAL A 79 -20.92 -4.97 -2.38
N TYR A 80 -20.37 -4.99 -3.59
CA TYR A 80 -19.39 -6.00 -4.00
C TYR A 80 -18.14 -5.97 -3.12
N THR A 81 -17.54 -4.78 -2.91
CA THR A 81 -16.33 -4.67 -2.10
C THR A 81 -16.58 -4.94 -0.63
N ALA A 82 -17.74 -4.56 -0.08
CA ALA A 82 -18.12 -4.90 1.28
C ALA A 82 -18.29 -6.42 1.45
N PHE A 83 -19.00 -7.06 0.52
CA PHE A 83 -19.20 -8.52 0.55
C PHE A 83 -17.90 -9.28 0.36
N SER A 84 -17.06 -8.87 -0.61
CA SER A 84 -15.73 -9.45 -0.83
C SER A 84 -14.83 -9.29 0.41
N SER A 85 -14.85 -8.12 1.05
CA SER A 85 -14.10 -7.85 2.28
C SER A 85 -14.60 -8.68 3.47
N TRP A 86 -15.91 -8.85 3.58
CA TRP A 86 -16.52 -9.72 4.59
C TRP A 86 -16.09 -11.18 4.38
N TYR A 87 -16.20 -11.67 3.15
CA TYR A 87 -15.85 -13.04 2.80
C TYR A 87 -14.35 -13.32 2.96
N GLY A 88 -13.50 -12.40 2.49
CA GLY A 88 -12.05 -12.49 2.59
C GLY A 88 -11.47 -12.19 3.98
N GLY A 89 -12.26 -11.60 4.88
CA GLY A 89 -11.84 -11.21 6.22
C GLY A 89 -10.87 -10.01 6.23
N ASP A 90 -10.77 -9.26 5.12
CA ASP A 90 -9.91 -8.09 4.98
C ASP A 90 -10.72 -6.85 4.54
N LEU A 91 -10.79 -5.85 5.42
CA LEU A 91 -11.55 -4.62 5.18
C LEU A 91 -10.85 -3.61 4.26
N TRP A 92 -9.57 -3.78 3.97
CA TRP A 92 -8.82 -2.79 3.21
C TRP A 92 -9.34 -2.58 1.79
N PHE A 93 -9.88 -3.63 1.17
CA PHE A 93 -10.48 -3.52 -0.16
C PHE A 93 -11.72 -2.62 -0.16
N PHE A 94 -12.61 -2.78 0.82
CA PHE A 94 -13.78 -1.92 0.99
C PHE A 94 -13.38 -0.48 1.35
N LEU A 95 -12.41 -0.28 2.24
CA LEU A 95 -11.92 1.04 2.62
C LEU A 95 -11.28 1.77 1.43
N ALA A 96 -10.52 1.05 0.60
CA ALA A 96 -9.95 1.61 -0.63
C ALA A 96 -11.04 2.07 -1.62
N ALA A 97 -12.12 1.28 -1.76
CA ALA A 97 -13.26 1.66 -2.57
C ALA A 97 -13.96 2.92 -2.03
N LEU A 98 -14.15 3.03 -0.71
CA LEU A 98 -14.72 4.23 -0.08
C LEU A 98 -13.85 5.47 -0.32
N VAL A 99 -12.52 5.35 -0.20
CA VAL A 99 -11.59 6.45 -0.49
C VAL A 99 -11.67 6.84 -1.96
N GLY A 100 -11.59 5.88 -2.88
CA GLY A 100 -11.63 6.15 -4.32
C GLY A 100 -12.95 6.79 -4.77
N LEU A 101 -14.09 6.22 -4.38
CA LEU A 101 -15.41 6.75 -4.71
C LEU A 101 -15.70 8.07 -3.99
N GLY A 102 -15.20 8.22 -2.77
CA GLY A 102 -15.31 9.45 -2.00
C GLY A 102 -14.48 10.61 -2.54
N ALA A 103 -13.51 10.38 -3.39
CA ALA A 103 -12.63 11.42 -3.93
C ALA A 103 -13.33 12.34 -4.95
N LYS A 104 -14.50 11.95 -5.47
CA LYS A 104 -15.25 12.81 -6.40
C LYS A 104 -15.56 14.15 -5.74
N ASP A 105 -15.36 15.25 -6.48
CA ASP A 105 -15.62 16.63 -6.07
C ASP A 105 -14.81 17.11 -4.83
N VAL A 106 -13.71 16.44 -4.54
CA VAL A 106 -12.76 16.84 -3.49
C VAL A 106 -11.66 17.69 -4.11
N ASP A 107 -11.23 18.73 -3.40
CA ASP A 107 -10.00 19.42 -3.74
C ASP A 107 -8.79 18.54 -3.48
N TRP A 108 -8.16 18.12 -4.58
CA TRP A 108 -7.08 17.14 -4.56
C TRP A 108 -5.83 17.66 -3.84
N GLU A 109 -5.50 18.95 -3.98
CA GLU A 109 -4.38 19.54 -3.25
C GLU A 109 -4.58 19.49 -1.75
N THR A 110 -5.78 19.85 -1.28
CA THR A 110 -6.13 19.79 0.14
C THR A 110 -6.05 18.36 0.64
N ALA A 111 -6.58 17.39 -0.10
CA ALA A 111 -6.51 15.98 0.25
C ALA A 111 -5.06 15.48 0.36
N LEU A 112 -4.19 15.83 -0.58
CA LEU A 112 -2.77 15.47 -0.55
C LEU A 112 -2.00 16.18 0.56
N ARG A 113 -2.34 17.43 0.90
CA ARG A 113 -1.74 18.11 2.06
C ARG A 113 -2.12 17.41 3.37
N VAL A 114 -3.39 17.05 3.54
CA VAL A 114 -3.85 16.26 4.69
C VAL A 114 -3.15 14.91 4.73
N TYR A 115 -3.05 14.22 3.59
CA TYR A 115 -2.29 12.97 3.49
C TYR A 115 -0.84 13.16 3.95
N LEU A 116 -0.13 14.13 3.39
CA LEU A 116 1.29 14.37 3.69
C LEU A 116 1.51 14.68 5.17
N VAL A 117 0.71 15.60 5.73
CA VAL A 117 0.83 15.99 7.14
C VAL A 117 0.54 14.79 8.05
N THR A 118 -0.55 14.05 7.79
CA THR A 118 -0.92 12.89 8.61
C THR A 118 0.09 11.75 8.50
N ALA A 119 0.58 11.46 7.28
CA ALA A 119 1.57 10.42 7.06
C ALA A 119 2.91 10.76 7.74
N VAL A 120 3.40 12.01 7.59
CA VAL A 120 4.64 12.45 8.25
C VAL A 120 4.48 12.44 9.77
N ALA A 121 3.37 12.97 10.30
CA ALA A 121 3.10 12.94 11.75
C ALA A 121 3.03 11.49 12.29
N GLY A 122 2.37 10.58 11.56
CA GLY A 122 2.30 9.17 11.89
C GLY A 122 3.69 8.50 11.87
N LEU A 123 4.48 8.74 10.81
CA LEU A 123 5.86 8.26 10.73
C LEU A 123 6.70 8.74 11.91
N VAL A 124 6.67 10.04 12.21
CA VAL A 124 7.43 10.60 13.34
C VAL A 124 6.97 9.99 14.66
N LEU A 125 5.66 9.88 14.88
CA LEU A 125 5.12 9.28 16.11
C LEU A 125 5.56 7.82 16.27
N VAL A 126 5.46 7.02 15.20
CA VAL A 126 5.89 5.61 15.22
C VAL A 126 7.38 5.52 15.52
N GLN A 127 8.23 6.39 14.91
CA GLN A 127 9.67 6.39 15.21
C GLN A 127 9.96 6.80 16.66
N LEU A 128 9.30 7.84 17.17
CA LEU A 128 9.46 8.24 18.57
C LEU A 128 9.08 7.11 19.53
N LEU A 129 7.94 6.45 19.28
CA LEU A 129 7.51 5.32 20.11
C LEU A 129 8.47 4.12 19.98
N HIS A 130 8.99 3.87 18.79
CA HIS A 130 9.92 2.77 18.54
C HIS A 130 11.27 2.95 19.24
N PHE A 131 11.82 4.16 19.22
CA PHE A 131 13.13 4.43 19.81
C PHE A 131 13.07 4.83 21.31
N ALA A 132 11.97 5.46 21.74
CA ALA A 132 11.85 5.98 23.09
C ALA A 132 11.12 5.05 24.07
N THR A 133 10.42 4.03 23.60
CA THR A 133 9.57 3.19 24.45
C THR A 133 9.70 1.70 24.12
N PRO A 134 9.44 0.79 25.09
CA PRO A 134 9.37 -0.65 24.82
C PRO A 134 8.07 -1.07 24.12
N LEU A 135 7.17 -0.13 23.80
CA LEU A 135 5.87 -0.42 23.16
C LEU A 135 6.00 -0.96 21.73
N MET A 136 7.12 -0.70 21.10
CA MET A 136 7.38 -1.17 19.74
C MET A 136 8.72 -1.90 19.67
N PRO A 137 8.73 -3.23 19.95
CA PRO A 137 9.95 -4.00 19.95
C PRO A 137 10.58 -4.06 18.56
N TYR A 138 11.92 -4.16 18.54
CA TYR A 138 12.67 -4.34 17.30
C TYR A 138 12.39 -5.70 16.67
N LYS A 139 12.18 -5.69 15.36
CA LYS A 139 12.19 -6.90 14.54
C LYS A 139 13.26 -6.80 13.47
N PHE A 140 14.14 -7.79 13.44
CA PHE A 140 15.22 -7.89 12.46
C PHE A 140 14.83 -8.89 11.37
N TYR A 141 14.87 -8.45 10.13
CA TYR A 141 14.71 -9.30 8.96
C TYR A 141 15.96 -9.25 8.09
N CYS A 142 16.78 -10.31 8.13
CA CYS A 142 17.97 -10.41 7.28
C CYS A 142 18.85 -9.14 7.26
N ARG A 143 19.18 -8.58 8.41
CA ARG A 143 19.96 -7.33 8.62
C ARG A 143 19.20 -6.02 8.39
N ASN A 144 17.93 -6.07 8.00
CA ASN A 144 17.14 -4.87 7.79
C ASN A 144 16.25 -4.60 9.00
N TRP A 145 16.18 -3.34 9.42
CA TRP A 145 15.35 -2.91 10.53
C TRP A 145 13.93 -2.64 10.04
N ASP A 146 12.98 -3.02 10.85
CA ASP A 146 11.55 -2.79 10.55
C ASP A 146 11.05 -1.40 10.89
N PHE A 147 11.83 -0.62 11.63
CA PHE A 147 11.47 0.74 12.06
C PHE A 147 10.09 0.81 12.74
N GLY A 148 9.72 -0.21 13.50
CA GLY A 148 8.44 -0.27 14.20
C GLY A 148 7.24 -0.69 13.33
N TYR A 149 7.42 -1.04 12.06
CA TYR A 149 6.34 -1.43 11.13
C TYR A 149 6.23 -2.94 10.85
N GLY A 150 6.82 -3.76 11.68
CA GLY A 150 6.74 -5.22 11.55
C GLY A 150 7.52 -5.79 10.37
N HIS A 151 7.85 -5.00 9.38
CA HIS A 151 8.67 -5.36 8.22
C HIS A 151 9.24 -4.10 7.56
N TYR A 152 10.51 -4.16 7.12
CA TYR A 152 11.20 -3.03 6.48
C TYR A 152 10.48 -2.47 5.24
N ASN A 153 9.75 -3.31 4.50
CA ASN A 153 8.92 -2.83 3.37
C ASN A 153 7.71 -2.01 3.84
N GLY A 154 7.20 -2.25 5.05
CA GLY A 154 6.13 -1.46 5.63
C GLY A 154 6.54 0.01 5.81
N PHE A 155 7.71 0.24 6.39
CA PHE A 155 8.31 1.57 6.51
C PHE A 155 8.59 2.20 5.12
N GLY A 156 9.21 1.43 4.21
CA GLY A 156 9.48 1.88 2.85
C GLY A 156 8.23 2.33 2.10
N ALA A 157 7.12 1.62 2.22
CA ALA A 157 5.86 1.98 1.57
C ALA A 157 5.32 3.35 2.03
N ARG A 158 5.48 3.70 3.33
CA ARG A 158 5.10 5.04 3.85
C ARG A 158 5.97 6.12 3.25
N LEU A 159 7.27 5.87 3.15
CA LEU A 159 8.19 6.83 2.53
C LEU A 159 7.86 7.08 1.06
N VAL A 160 7.40 6.05 0.29
CA VAL A 160 6.90 6.26 -1.09
C VAL A 160 5.71 7.20 -1.12
N GLY A 161 4.75 7.03 -0.20
CA GLY A 161 3.58 7.90 -0.12
C GLY A 161 3.96 9.36 0.20
N VAL A 162 4.87 9.58 1.16
CA VAL A 162 5.41 10.90 1.47
C VAL A 162 6.16 11.50 0.29
N PHE A 163 7.00 10.71 -0.38
CA PHE A 163 7.72 11.11 -1.59
C PHE A 163 6.76 11.60 -2.68
N PHE A 164 5.74 10.79 -2.99
CA PHE A 164 4.74 11.14 -4.01
C PHE A 164 3.98 12.41 -3.65
N ALA A 165 3.43 12.49 -2.43
CA ALA A 165 2.64 13.65 -2.01
C ALA A 165 3.46 14.94 -2.00
N TRP A 166 4.71 14.88 -1.52
CA TRP A 166 5.64 16.02 -1.56
C TRP A 166 5.95 16.46 -2.99
N ALA A 167 6.34 15.51 -3.86
CA ALA A 167 6.68 15.79 -5.24
C ALA A 167 5.48 16.39 -6.00
N TRP A 168 4.28 15.82 -5.79
CA TRP A 168 3.05 16.29 -6.43
C TRP A 168 2.68 17.71 -5.99
N LEU A 169 2.66 17.97 -4.68
CA LEU A 169 2.29 19.30 -4.16
C LEU A 169 3.25 20.42 -4.57
N ARG A 170 4.45 20.05 -4.99
CA ARG A 170 5.48 21.00 -5.43
C ARG A 170 5.84 20.90 -6.91
N HIS A 171 5.12 20.08 -7.70
CA HIS A 171 5.54 19.71 -9.06
C HIS A 171 5.87 20.93 -9.95
N ASP A 172 5.08 22.02 -9.88
CA ASP A 172 5.32 23.24 -10.64
C ASP A 172 6.49 24.08 -10.10
N ARG A 173 6.86 23.89 -8.84
CA ARG A 173 7.84 24.70 -8.11
C ARG A 173 9.06 23.91 -7.66
N LEU A 174 9.26 22.69 -8.17
CA LEU A 174 10.40 21.85 -7.82
C LEU A 174 11.70 22.56 -8.21
N ARG A 175 12.54 22.88 -7.21
CA ARG A 175 13.87 23.44 -7.33
C ARG A 175 14.92 22.34 -7.19
N ALA A 176 16.19 22.68 -7.46
CA ALA A 176 17.30 21.74 -7.31
C ALA A 176 17.36 21.12 -5.92
N PHE A 177 17.04 21.89 -4.87
CA PHE A 177 16.98 21.39 -3.50
C PHE A 177 15.88 20.34 -3.29
N ASP A 178 14.69 20.51 -3.88
CA ASP A 178 13.61 19.52 -3.81
C ASP A 178 14.02 18.22 -4.50
N TRP A 179 14.66 18.31 -5.67
CA TRP A 179 15.18 17.13 -6.39
C TRP A 179 16.27 16.40 -5.57
N ALA A 180 17.18 17.16 -4.95
CA ALA A 180 18.19 16.57 -4.07
C ALA A 180 17.55 15.87 -2.85
N GLY A 181 16.53 16.48 -2.24
CA GLY A 181 15.79 15.90 -1.12
C GLY A 181 15.04 14.62 -1.51
N LEU A 182 14.37 14.61 -2.66
CA LEU A 182 13.71 13.42 -3.20
C LEU A 182 14.70 12.29 -3.51
N ALA A 183 15.85 12.61 -4.12
CA ALA A 183 16.90 11.65 -4.39
C ALA A 183 17.51 11.10 -3.08
N ALA A 184 17.77 11.97 -2.09
CA ALA A 184 18.27 11.57 -0.79
C ALA A 184 17.29 10.62 -0.05
N LEU A 185 15.98 10.91 -0.10
CA LEU A 185 14.96 10.05 0.49
C LEU A 185 14.91 8.66 -0.18
N ALA A 186 15.03 8.62 -1.52
CA ALA A 186 15.08 7.37 -2.26
C ALA A 186 16.34 6.55 -1.89
N ILE A 187 17.52 7.18 -1.85
CA ILE A 187 18.78 6.55 -1.44
C ILE A 187 18.70 6.06 0.01
N PHE A 188 18.16 6.88 0.92
CA PHE A 188 17.90 6.50 2.31
C PHE A 188 17.05 5.23 2.38
N THR A 189 15.96 5.18 1.62
CA THR A 189 15.04 4.02 1.59
C THR A 189 15.72 2.75 1.10
N TYR A 190 16.67 2.86 0.19
CA TYR A 190 17.47 1.74 -0.29
C TYR A 190 18.53 1.29 0.72
N LYS A 191 19.28 2.25 1.31
CA LYS A 191 20.46 1.96 2.14
C LYS A 191 20.12 1.62 3.58
N VAL A 192 19.11 2.28 4.18
CA VAL A 192 18.84 2.17 5.61
C VAL A 192 17.79 1.09 5.89
N PRO A 193 16.51 1.16 5.46
CA PRO A 193 15.59 0.03 5.63
C PRO A 193 15.87 -1.11 4.64
N GLY A 194 16.59 -0.90 3.55
CA GLY A 194 16.86 -1.91 2.53
C GLY A 194 15.64 -2.29 1.68
N SER A 195 14.63 -1.40 1.61
CA SER A 195 13.39 -1.65 0.87
C SER A 195 13.57 -1.40 -0.64
N ARG A 196 13.99 -2.45 -1.36
CA ARG A 196 14.23 -2.38 -2.82
C ARG A 196 12.96 -2.02 -3.60
N GLY A 197 11.82 -2.56 -3.21
CA GLY A 197 10.54 -2.28 -3.88
C GLY A 197 10.12 -0.81 -3.73
N ALA A 198 10.27 -0.24 -2.54
CA ALA A 198 10.00 1.16 -2.28
C ALA A 198 10.97 2.08 -3.04
N PHE A 199 12.27 1.75 -3.02
CA PHE A 199 13.26 2.48 -3.83
C PHE A 199 12.91 2.46 -5.33
N GLY A 200 12.58 1.29 -5.88
CA GLY A 200 12.17 1.16 -7.28
C GLY A 200 10.94 2.01 -7.61
N GLY A 201 9.92 2.01 -6.74
CA GLY A 201 8.75 2.87 -6.87
C GLY A 201 9.09 4.37 -6.86
N MET A 202 9.97 4.80 -5.93
CA MET A 202 10.45 6.20 -5.89
C MET A 202 11.26 6.56 -7.12
N ALA A 203 12.11 5.66 -7.63
CA ALA A 203 12.90 5.88 -8.84
C ALA A 203 11.99 6.10 -10.06
N VAL A 204 10.95 5.27 -10.21
CA VAL A 204 9.96 5.44 -11.28
C VAL A 204 9.23 6.78 -11.15
N LEU A 205 8.76 7.11 -9.94
CA LEU A 205 8.09 8.40 -9.68
C LEU A 205 9.03 9.59 -9.95
N PHE A 206 10.30 9.50 -9.54
CA PHE A 206 11.30 10.53 -9.82
C PHE A 206 11.47 10.78 -11.32
N VAL A 207 11.57 9.70 -12.10
CA VAL A 207 11.66 9.80 -13.57
C VAL A 207 10.37 10.39 -14.14
N LEU A 208 9.20 9.96 -13.68
CA LEU A 208 7.92 10.49 -14.16
C LEU A 208 7.79 12.00 -13.89
N PHE A 209 8.10 12.47 -12.67
CA PHE A 209 8.07 13.90 -12.35
C PHE A 209 9.13 14.69 -13.13
N PHE A 210 10.31 14.10 -13.35
CA PHE A 210 11.35 14.70 -14.19
C PHE A 210 10.87 14.86 -15.63
N VAL A 211 10.33 13.80 -16.21
CA VAL A 211 9.78 13.82 -17.59
C VAL A 211 8.62 14.82 -17.68
N GLN A 212 7.70 14.82 -16.72
CA GLN A 212 6.60 15.79 -16.69
C GLN A 212 7.10 17.24 -16.71
N LYS A 213 8.14 17.54 -15.95
CA LYS A 213 8.70 18.89 -15.87
C LYS A 213 9.34 19.35 -17.18
N PHE A 214 10.08 18.48 -17.86
CA PHE A 214 10.85 18.83 -19.06
C PHE A 214 10.16 18.49 -20.38
N LEU A 215 9.20 17.55 -20.35
CA LEU A 215 8.44 17.06 -21.50
C LEU A 215 6.93 17.00 -21.21
N PRO A 216 6.29 18.12 -20.80
CA PRO A 216 4.89 18.12 -20.37
C PRO A 216 3.94 17.59 -21.46
N ARG A 217 4.25 17.88 -22.75
CA ARG A 217 3.42 17.42 -23.91
C ARG A 217 3.26 15.90 -23.98
N LEU A 218 4.20 15.14 -23.40
CA LEU A 218 4.09 13.68 -23.38
C LEU A 218 2.91 13.24 -22.52
N PHE A 219 2.68 13.93 -21.39
CA PHE A 219 1.59 13.62 -20.46
C PHE A 219 0.22 14.04 -21.00
N ASP A 220 0.15 14.97 -21.96
CA ASP A 220 -1.10 15.37 -22.62
C ASP A 220 -1.48 14.42 -23.76
N SER A 221 -0.62 13.45 -24.09
CA SER A 221 -0.85 12.55 -25.20
C SER A 221 -1.84 11.44 -24.84
N ARG A 222 -2.74 11.09 -25.78
CA ARG A 222 -3.67 9.95 -25.65
C ARG A 222 -2.92 8.62 -25.46
N ILE A 223 -1.71 8.52 -26.01
CA ILE A 223 -0.86 7.34 -25.89
C ILE A 223 -0.42 7.17 -24.44
N PHE A 224 0.00 8.25 -23.76
CA PHE A 224 0.38 8.21 -22.35
C PHE A 224 -0.78 7.74 -21.46
N TYR A 225 -1.99 8.30 -21.64
CA TYR A 225 -3.17 7.85 -20.89
C TYR A 225 -3.52 6.39 -21.19
N GLY A 226 -3.43 5.97 -22.43
CA GLY A 226 -3.63 4.58 -22.83
C GLY A 226 -2.64 3.63 -22.13
N LEU A 227 -1.37 3.98 -22.11
CA LEU A 227 -0.32 3.21 -21.43
C LEU A 227 -0.51 3.23 -19.90
N ALA A 228 -0.82 4.37 -19.31
CA ALA A 228 -1.07 4.49 -17.88
C ALA A 228 -2.26 3.64 -17.42
N PHE A 229 -3.29 3.50 -18.25
CA PHE A 229 -4.43 2.61 -18.00
C PHE A 229 -4.09 1.14 -18.25
N ALA A 230 -3.37 0.83 -19.32
CA ALA A 230 -3.03 -0.55 -19.69
C ALA A 230 -1.98 -1.18 -18.74
N LEU A 231 -1.04 -0.39 -18.22
CA LEU A 231 0.07 -0.88 -17.41
C LEU A 231 -0.37 -1.64 -16.14
N PRO A 232 -1.29 -1.14 -15.29
CA PRO A 232 -1.78 -1.89 -14.13
C PRO A 232 -2.44 -3.22 -14.52
N VAL A 233 -3.20 -3.23 -15.61
CA VAL A 233 -3.85 -4.44 -16.12
C VAL A 233 -2.80 -5.44 -16.61
N ALA A 234 -1.83 -4.96 -17.40
CA ALA A 234 -0.74 -5.81 -17.89
C ALA A 234 0.10 -6.38 -16.74
N LEU A 235 0.40 -5.58 -15.71
CA LEU A 235 1.11 -6.05 -14.52
C LEU A 235 0.29 -7.08 -13.71
N ALA A 236 -1.02 -6.90 -13.60
CA ALA A 236 -1.89 -7.87 -12.95
C ALA A 236 -1.92 -9.20 -13.71
N VAL A 237 -2.11 -9.16 -15.03
CA VAL A 237 -2.08 -10.36 -15.88
C VAL A 237 -0.71 -11.02 -15.82
N PHE A 238 0.37 -10.23 -15.88
CA PHE A 238 1.73 -10.75 -15.77
C PHE A 238 1.98 -11.42 -14.41
N SER A 239 1.51 -10.84 -13.30
CA SER A 239 1.68 -11.44 -11.97
C SER A 239 0.95 -12.77 -11.82
N LEU A 240 -0.26 -12.87 -12.38
CA LEU A 240 -1.01 -14.14 -12.43
C LEU A 240 -0.30 -15.18 -13.30
N TYR A 241 0.16 -14.79 -14.49
CA TYR A 241 0.91 -15.67 -15.38
C TYR A 241 2.21 -16.14 -14.73
N ALA A 242 2.98 -15.22 -14.12
CA ALA A 242 4.21 -15.57 -13.43
C ALA A 242 3.97 -16.50 -12.23
N GLY A 243 2.92 -16.26 -11.44
CA GLY A 243 2.53 -17.14 -10.33
C GLY A 243 2.11 -18.53 -10.79
N TYR A 244 1.43 -18.64 -11.94
CA TYR A 244 1.05 -19.93 -12.53
C TYR A 244 2.25 -20.71 -13.05
N VAL A 245 3.17 -20.03 -13.75
CA VAL A 245 4.24 -20.66 -14.51
C VAL A 245 5.51 -20.89 -13.69
N TYR A 246 5.74 -20.08 -12.63
CA TYR A 246 6.93 -20.19 -11.79
C TYR A 246 6.87 -21.46 -10.93
N ASN A 247 7.92 -22.30 -10.99
CA ASN A 247 8.05 -23.47 -10.15
C ASN A 247 9.21 -23.26 -9.14
N PRO A 248 8.92 -23.11 -7.83
CA PRO A 248 9.94 -22.90 -6.82
C PRO A 248 10.80 -24.14 -6.57
N GLU A 249 10.32 -25.35 -6.90
CA GLU A 249 11.09 -26.59 -6.75
C GLU A 249 12.13 -26.76 -7.88
N TRP A 250 11.81 -26.27 -9.07
CA TRP A 250 12.66 -26.31 -10.27
C TRP A 250 12.84 -24.92 -10.90
N PRO A 251 13.40 -23.96 -10.16
CA PRO A 251 13.46 -22.57 -10.63
C PRO A 251 14.37 -22.39 -11.85
N TYR A 252 15.29 -23.32 -12.09
CA TYR A 252 16.26 -23.26 -13.20
C TYR A 252 15.67 -23.59 -14.56
N GLU A 253 14.51 -24.25 -14.63
CA GLU A 253 13.84 -24.55 -15.92
C GLU A 253 13.53 -23.29 -16.72
N ARG A 254 13.38 -22.16 -16.02
CA ARG A 254 13.06 -20.85 -16.61
C ARG A 254 13.98 -19.78 -16.05
N MET A 255 15.23 -19.81 -16.48
CA MET A 255 16.27 -18.90 -16.00
C MET A 255 15.86 -17.42 -16.03
N ALA A 256 15.14 -16.98 -17.08
CA ALA A 256 14.67 -15.60 -17.18
C ALA A 256 13.71 -15.23 -16.04
N LEU A 257 12.78 -16.13 -15.67
CA LEU A 257 11.86 -15.92 -14.56
C LEU A 257 12.59 -15.96 -13.22
N LEU A 258 13.61 -16.83 -13.06
CA LEU A 258 14.43 -16.86 -11.88
C LEU A 258 15.20 -15.54 -11.67
N LEU A 259 15.87 -15.05 -12.71
CA LEU A 259 16.61 -13.79 -12.65
C LEU A 259 15.68 -12.62 -12.34
N LEU A 260 14.50 -12.58 -12.96
CA LEU A 260 13.49 -11.56 -12.69
C LEU A 260 12.92 -11.69 -11.27
N SER A 261 12.71 -12.91 -10.76
CA SER A 261 12.29 -13.14 -9.38
C SER A 261 13.33 -12.63 -8.38
N ILE A 262 14.61 -12.89 -8.64
CA ILE A 262 15.72 -12.37 -7.81
C ILE A 262 15.71 -10.84 -7.82
N ALA A 263 15.57 -10.21 -8.99
CA ALA A 263 15.48 -8.76 -9.14
C ALA A 263 14.28 -8.17 -8.37
N LEU A 264 13.15 -8.87 -8.38
CA LEU A 264 11.91 -8.51 -7.66
C LEU A 264 11.86 -9.06 -6.22
N SER A 265 13.00 -9.45 -5.65
CA SER A 265 13.11 -9.90 -4.25
C SER A 265 12.22 -11.12 -3.91
N GLY A 266 12.19 -12.12 -4.79
CA GLY A 266 11.47 -13.38 -4.58
C GLY A 266 9.94 -13.28 -4.77
N ARG A 267 9.45 -12.24 -5.44
CA ARG A 267 8.00 -12.03 -5.62
C ARG A 267 7.29 -13.17 -6.33
N PHE A 268 7.97 -13.85 -7.26
CA PHE A 268 7.35 -14.94 -8.03
C PHE A 268 7.04 -16.16 -7.16
N GLU A 269 7.90 -16.46 -6.18
CA GLU A 269 7.61 -17.50 -5.19
C GLU A 269 6.37 -17.15 -4.35
N ILE A 270 6.25 -15.88 -3.93
CA ILE A 270 5.06 -15.41 -3.20
C ILE A 270 3.82 -15.53 -4.08
N TRP A 271 3.89 -15.08 -5.34
CA TRP A 271 2.77 -15.17 -6.28
C TRP A 271 2.37 -16.60 -6.58
N HIS A 272 3.35 -17.50 -6.74
CA HIS A 272 3.11 -18.93 -6.92
C HIS A 272 2.39 -19.53 -5.71
N ASN A 273 2.90 -19.27 -4.51
CA ASN A 273 2.31 -19.79 -3.28
C ASN A 273 0.86 -19.28 -3.09
N VAL A 274 0.61 -17.99 -3.37
CA VAL A 274 -0.74 -17.42 -3.31
C VAL A 274 -1.64 -18.04 -4.37
N PHE A 275 -1.17 -18.17 -5.61
CA PHE A 275 -1.95 -18.73 -6.72
C PHE A 275 -2.41 -20.16 -6.45
N TRP A 276 -1.52 -21.00 -5.91
CA TRP A 276 -1.82 -22.43 -5.68
C TRP A 276 -2.43 -22.72 -4.31
N SER A 277 -2.24 -21.84 -3.32
CA SER A 277 -2.86 -22.01 -2.00
C SER A 277 -4.28 -21.51 -1.90
N ALA A 278 -4.67 -20.58 -2.77
CA ALA A 278 -5.99 -19.95 -2.77
C ALA A 278 -6.60 -20.02 -4.17
N PRO A 279 -7.71 -20.76 -4.38
CA PRO A 279 -8.37 -20.77 -5.67
C PRO A 279 -8.81 -19.35 -6.03
N LEU A 280 -8.55 -18.96 -7.28
CA LEU A 280 -9.04 -17.69 -7.82
C LEU A 280 -10.56 -17.67 -7.74
N SER A 281 -11.11 -16.77 -6.94
CA SER A 281 -12.54 -16.54 -6.87
C SER A 281 -12.84 -15.08 -7.16
N LEU A 282 -13.97 -14.81 -7.80
CA LEU A 282 -14.45 -13.43 -8.03
C LEU A 282 -14.67 -12.66 -6.72
N LEU A 283 -14.78 -13.36 -5.60
CA LEU A 283 -15.01 -12.78 -4.28
C LEU A 283 -13.71 -12.56 -3.47
N GLY A 284 -12.54 -12.88 -4.04
CA GLY A 284 -11.25 -12.63 -3.37
C GLY A 284 -11.03 -13.53 -2.13
N GLY A 285 -11.60 -14.73 -2.11
CA GLY A 285 -11.55 -15.58 -0.93
C GLY A 285 -10.21 -16.28 -0.75
N LEU A 286 -9.34 -15.74 0.09
CA LEU A 286 -8.52 -16.59 0.93
C LEU A 286 -9.47 -17.21 1.97
N ARG A 287 -9.96 -18.45 1.74
CA ARG A 287 -10.54 -19.24 2.82
C ARG A 287 -9.58 -19.13 4.00
N ARG A 288 -10.08 -18.69 5.15
CA ARG A 288 -9.26 -18.66 6.37
C ARG A 288 -8.50 -19.96 6.44
N ALA A 289 -7.19 -19.89 6.58
CA ALA A 289 -6.31 -21.05 6.80
C ALA A 289 -6.64 -21.83 8.09
N THR A 290 -7.79 -21.57 8.72
CA THR A 290 -8.34 -22.30 9.86
C THR A 290 -8.79 -23.71 9.51
N ASP A 291 -9.07 -24.01 8.21
CA ASP A 291 -9.48 -25.35 7.76
C ASP A 291 -8.35 -26.11 7.05
N ALA A 292 -7.21 -25.51 6.83
CA ALA A 292 -6.02 -26.25 6.41
C ALA A 292 -5.49 -27.03 7.62
N PRO A 293 -5.36 -28.39 7.51
CA PRO A 293 -4.71 -29.17 8.55
C PRO A 293 -3.35 -28.52 8.80
N SER A 294 -3.16 -28.04 10.03
CA SER A 294 -2.06 -27.19 10.42
C SER A 294 -0.74 -27.68 9.83
N SER A 295 -0.21 -26.95 8.83
CA SER A 295 1.14 -27.15 8.31
C SER A 295 2.23 -26.94 9.38
N ARG A 296 1.80 -26.50 10.59
CA ARG A 296 2.66 -26.48 11.80
C ARG A 296 3.26 -27.84 12.15
N GLY A 297 2.64 -28.96 11.75
CA GLY A 297 3.22 -30.29 11.92
C GLY A 297 4.35 -30.57 10.94
N ARG A 298 4.32 -30.04 9.72
CA ARG A 298 5.38 -30.27 8.72
C ARG A 298 6.57 -29.30 8.86
N ALA A 299 6.33 -28.08 9.32
CA ALA A 299 7.40 -27.11 9.57
C ALA A 299 8.29 -27.51 10.77
N ARG A 300 7.73 -28.15 11.82
CA ARG A 300 8.51 -28.66 12.95
C ARG A 300 9.42 -29.83 12.60
N ALA A 301 9.11 -30.63 11.57
CA ALA A 301 9.95 -31.74 11.12
C ALA A 301 11.12 -31.29 10.23
N ARG A 302 11.12 -30.07 9.71
CA ARG A 302 12.20 -29.50 8.88
C ARG A 302 12.99 -28.36 9.53
N SER A 303 12.65 -27.92 10.72
CA SER A 303 13.49 -27.00 11.48
C SER A 303 14.63 -27.78 12.17
N ARG A 304 15.56 -28.30 11.37
CA ARG A 304 16.93 -28.50 11.83
C ARG A 304 17.50 -27.11 12.17
N PRO A 305 18.23 -26.96 13.25
CA PRO A 305 18.83 -25.68 13.65
C PRO A 305 20.10 -25.40 12.82
N ASP A 306 20.01 -25.51 11.51
CA ASP A 306 21.11 -25.10 10.65
C ASP A 306 20.91 -23.61 10.40
N GLY A 307 21.58 -22.78 11.20
CA GLY A 307 21.65 -21.32 11.13
C GLY A 307 22.14 -20.74 9.80
N ARG A 308 21.63 -21.21 8.65
CA ARG A 308 22.02 -20.80 7.30
C ARG A 308 20.86 -20.18 6.51
N GLY A 309 20.09 -19.33 7.16
CA GLY A 309 18.95 -18.63 6.51
C GLY A 309 19.25 -17.31 5.83
N CYS A 310 20.32 -16.62 6.21
CA CYS A 310 20.80 -15.41 5.53
C CYS A 310 22.29 -15.60 5.27
N GLY A 311 22.66 -15.96 4.05
CA GLY A 311 24.06 -16.16 3.65
C GLY A 311 24.92 -15.00 4.11
N ALA A 312 25.77 -15.23 5.11
CA ALA A 312 26.83 -14.32 5.46
C ALA A 312 27.82 -14.29 4.28
N PRO A 313 28.21 -13.13 3.75
CA PRO A 313 29.40 -13.07 2.93
C PRO A 313 30.55 -13.44 3.84
N ALA A 314 31.29 -14.52 3.45
CA ALA A 314 32.57 -14.87 4.04
C ALA A 314 33.45 -13.61 3.98
N GLY A 315 34.03 -13.24 5.13
CA GLY A 315 34.89 -12.08 5.27
C GLY A 315 36.15 -12.16 4.38
N ARG A 316 36.52 -11.05 3.85
CA ARG A 316 37.91 -10.53 3.83
C ARG A 316 37.84 -9.03 3.99
#